data_847b8cb7bfdf2ea69b7e6921a1b471cb
#
_entry.id   847b8cb7bfdf2ea69b7e6921a1b471cb
#
_cell.length_a   1.000
_cell.length_b   1.000
_cell.length_c   1.000
_cell.angle_alpha   90.00
_cell.angle_beta   90.00
_cell.angle_gamma   90.00
#
_symmetry.space_group_name_H-M   'P 1'
#
loop_
_entity.id
_entity.type
_entity.pdbx_description
1 polymer ?
#
loop_
_entity_poly.entity_id
_entity_poly.type
_entity_poly.pdbx_seq_one_letter_code
_entity_poly.pdbx_strand_id
1 'polypeptide(L)'
;LLVYNTEIVYEEDFGNINQKTRHALETVELQGYTTPAVALETAADMFNSAAADKRVVFISDGEISLRDQSETETAIRQFENMVDQIAEQGIKIDMFAIPNDKTENEVSYGTKVTSGEQYTVGENQTIEEITAKYLFQTLQIEKIELGEAVSGEGNMTVDLQDTYMQNAKILLVSGENIEDFHVAGQCESLNMLQGNKFAVAELENPLERQITMDYSLENRGNVHTYLIKEYFLKADMEKSYTSEEGTFTLKVNVVNHQEKPVLDSETLKDSISVLINGKEASYRVENG
;
A
#
# COMPACT_ATOMS: atom_id res chain seq x y z
N LEU A 1 10.80 3.11 6.22
CA LEU A 1 10.37 4.47 6.59
C LEU A 1 11.57 5.33 6.89
N LEU A 2 11.64 6.51 6.30
CA LEU A 2 12.67 7.51 6.55
C LEU A 2 12.02 8.80 7.07
N VAL A 3 12.58 9.36 8.12
CA VAL A 3 12.26 10.71 8.58
C VAL A 3 13.53 11.55 8.44
N TYR A 4 13.42 12.70 7.82
CA TYR A 4 14.57 13.52 7.47
C TYR A 4 14.30 15.02 7.68
N ASN A 5 15.38 15.75 7.83
CA ASN A 5 15.47 17.20 7.70
C ASN A 5 16.68 17.57 6.82
N THR A 6 17.78 18.05 7.36
CA THR A 6 19.08 18.14 6.68
C THR A 6 19.88 16.84 6.72
N GLU A 7 19.43 15.89 7.51
CA GLU A 7 20.00 14.56 7.68
C GLU A 7 18.88 13.55 7.94
N ILE A 8 19.20 12.25 7.94
CA ILE A 8 18.26 11.22 8.34
C ILE A 8 18.13 11.22 9.85
N VAL A 9 16.92 11.55 10.32
CA VAL A 9 16.56 11.60 11.75
C VAL A 9 16.13 10.23 12.27
N TYR A 10 15.44 9.46 11.40
CA TYR A 10 15.00 8.11 11.70
C TYR A 10 14.98 7.26 10.44
N GLU A 11 15.42 6.03 10.57
CA GLU A 11 15.44 5.03 9.51
C GLU A 11 14.88 3.71 10.04
N GLU A 12 13.95 3.14 9.29
CA GLU A 12 13.42 1.78 9.49
C GLU A 12 13.39 1.06 8.15
N ASP A 13 13.98 -0.10 8.11
CA ASP A 13 14.07 -0.94 6.92
C ASP A 13 12.69 -1.47 6.48
N PHE A 14 12.62 -2.14 5.32
CA PHE A 14 11.39 -2.77 4.85
C PHE A 14 10.87 -3.79 5.85
N GLY A 15 9.59 -3.69 6.19
CA GLY A 15 8.95 -4.58 7.14
C GLY A 15 7.62 -4.03 7.64
N ASN A 16 7.07 -4.71 8.62
CA ASN A 16 5.83 -4.27 9.26
C ASN A 16 6.10 -3.11 10.22
N ILE A 17 5.25 -2.09 10.17
CA ILE A 17 5.27 -1.01 11.16
C ILE A 17 5.04 -1.59 12.55
N ASN A 18 5.96 -1.32 13.44
CA ASN A 18 5.94 -1.81 14.82
C ASN A 18 5.80 -0.66 15.82
N GLN A 19 5.71 -0.98 17.11
CA GLN A 19 5.58 0.04 18.17
C GLN A 19 6.76 1.02 18.20
N LYS A 20 7.98 0.56 17.90
CA LYS A 20 9.17 1.43 17.85
C LYS A 20 9.04 2.47 16.74
N THR A 21 8.59 2.05 15.56
CA THR A 21 8.33 2.94 14.41
C THR A 21 7.27 3.98 14.76
N ARG A 22 6.17 3.57 15.39
CA ARG A 22 5.11 4.49 15.85
C ARG A 22 5.63 5.50 16.86
N HIS A 23 6.35 5.04 17.86
CA HIS A 23 6.94 5.90 18.88
C HIS A 23 7.92 6.91 18.28
N ALA A 24 8.74 6.51 17.32
CA ALA A 24 9.65 7.41 16.63
C ALA A 24 8.88 8.52 15.88
N LEU A 25 7.79 8.18 15.20
CA LEU A 25 6.96 9.18 14.52
C LEU A 25 6.23 10.14 15.48
N GLU A 26 5.76 9.63 16.63
CA GLU A 26 5.09 10.45 17.66
C GLU A 26 6.04 11.42 18.37
N THR A 27 7.33 11.08 18.43
CA THR A 27 8.36 11.85 19.14
C THR A 27 9.25 12.68 18.23
N VAL A 28 9.04 12.63 16.91
CA VAL A 28 9.78 13.45 15.96
C VAL A 28 9.52 14.92 16.21
N GLU A 29 10.59 15.69 16.37
CA GLU A 29 10.54 17.14 16.49
C GLU A 29 10.84 17.80 15.13
N LEU A 30 9.99 18.74 14.73
CA LEU A 30 10.20 19.54 13.53
C LEU A 30 11.35 20.52 13.78
N GLN A 31 12.51 20.25 13.19
CA GLN A 31 13.73 21.06 13.39
C GLN A 31 14.51 21.23 12.08
N GLY A 32 15.17 22.36 11.97
CA GLY A 32 16.17 22.61 10.93
C GLY A 32 15.59 22.99 9.58
N TYR A 33 16.41 22.75 8.58
CA TYR A 33 16.12 22.98 7.17
C TYR A 33 15.80 21.67 6.47
N THR A 34 15.45 21.73 5.18
CA THR A 34 15.00 20.55 4.43
C THR A 34 15.91 20.27 3.25
N THR A 35 16.53 19.08 3.23
CA THR A 35 17.34 18.56 2.11
C THR A 35 16.89 17.17 1.69
N PRO A 36 15.88 17.06 0.83
CA PRO A 36 15.29 15.76 0.47
C PRO A 36 16.25 14.85 -0.32
N ALA A 37 17.33 15.38 -0.90
CA ALA A 37 18.31 14.57 -1.61
C ALA A 37 18.91 13.45 -0.72
N VAL A 38 19.18 13.74 0.56
CA VAL A 38 19.73 12.76 1.50
C VAL A 38 18.75 11.62 1.74
N ALA A 39 17.46 11.93 1.88
CA ALA A 39 16.43 10.91 2.07
C ALA A 39 16.23 10.05 0.81
N LEU A 40 16.34 10.64 -0.38
CA LEU A 40 16.25 9.90 -1.64
C LEU A 40 17.45 8.98 -1.87
N GLU A 41 18.67 9.42 -1.54
CA GLU A 41 19.87 8.59 -1.61
C GLU A 41 19.71 7.35 -0.70
N THR A 42 19.37 7.57 0.56
CA THR A 42 19.12 6.49 1.52
C THR A 42 17.99 5.56 1.04
N ALA A 43 16.87 6.12 0.55
CA ALA A 43 15.76 5.31 0.03
C ALA A 43 16.18 4.46 -1.18
N ALA A 44 17.00 4.99 -2.09
CA ALA A 44 17.51 4.25 -3.24
C ALA A 44 18.38 3.05 -2.82
N ASP A 45 19.22 3.24 -1.81
CA ASP A 45 20.11 2.20 -1.27
C ASP A 45 19.33 1.07 -0.56
N MET A 46 18.15 1.37 0.00
CA MET A 46 17.27 0.36 0.62
C MET A 46 16.66 -0.60 -0.41
N PHE A 47 16.52 -0.21 -1.67
CA PHE A 47 15.94 -1.09 -2.69
C PHE A 47 16.93 -2.13 -3.17
N ASN A 48 16.59 -3.40 -3.06
CA ASN A 48 17.35 -4.46 -3.70
C ASN A 48 17.01 -4.57 -5.19
N SER A 49 17.87 -5.19 -5.99
CA SER A 49 17.70 -5.33 -7.43
C SER A 49 16.53 -6.23 -7.86
N ALA A 50 15.92 -6.96 -6.94
CA ALA A 50 14.89 -7.96 -7.22
C ALA A 50 13.46 -7.41 -7.15
N ALA A 51 13.26 -6.20 -6.65
CA ALA A 51 11.92 -5.61 -6.56
C ALA A 51 11.38 -5.26 -7.96
N ALA A 52 10.17 -5.75 -8.30
CA ALA A 52 9.55 -5.56 -9.60
C ALA A 52 9.01 -4.13 -9.79
N ASP A 53 8.43 -3.52 -8.74
CA ASP A 53 7.93 -2.15 -8.74
C ASP A 53 8.51 -1.42 -7.51
N LYS A 54 9.36 -0.45 -7.77
CA LYS A 54 10.05 0.31 -6.73
C LYS A 54 9.45 1.69 -6.65
N ARG A 55 8.95 2.06 -5.46
CA ARG A 55 8.31 3.35 -5.22
C ARG A 55 8.80 4.01 -3.95
N VAL A 56 9.05 5.29 -4.02
CA VAL A 56 9.26 6.17 -2.87
C VAL A 56 8.03 7.04 -2.73
N VAL A 57 7.34 6.97 -1.61
CA VAL A 57 6.25 7.89 -1.29
C VAL A 57 6.80 9.04 -0.48
N PHE A 58 6.77 10.22 -1.05
CA PHE A 58 7.23 11.45 -0.43
C PHE A 58 6.06 12.19 0.20
N ILE A 59 6.14 12.48 1.50
CA ILE A 59 5.15 13.32 2.21
C ILE A 59 5.87 14.61 2.59
N SER A 60 5.53 15.71 1.92
CA SER A 60 6.24 16.98 2.07
C SER A 60 5.37 18.15 1.63
N ASP A 61 5.67 19.34 2.13
CA ASP A 61 5.14 20.61 1.58
C ASP A 61 5.84 21.02 0.28
N GLY A 62 6.87 20.29 -0.12
CA GLY A 62 7.60 20.47 -1.37
C GLY A 62 8.63 21.57 -1.36
N GLU A 63 8.88 22.19 -0.22
CA GLU A 63 9.88 23.23 -0.11
C GLU A 63 11.26 22.64 0.20
N ILE A 64 12.26 23.07 -0.58
CA ILE A 64 13.68 22.87 -0.27
C ILE A 64 14.21 24.20 0.22
N SER A 65 14.58 24.29 1.50
CA SER A 65 15.09 25.53 2.05
C SER A 65 16.26 25.29 3.00
N LEU A 66 17.27 26.13 2.87
CA LEU A 66 18.44 26.17 3.71
C LEU A 66 18.65 27.60 4.25
N ARG A 67 19.77 27.79 4.96
CA ARG A 67 20.06 29.03 5.67
C ARG A 67 20.15 30.26 4.75
N ASP A 68 20.69 30.07 3.55
CA ASP A 68 20.79 31.12 2.55
C ASP A 68 20.39 30.61 1.15
N GLN A 69 20.18 31.57 0.24
CA GLN A 69 19.71 31.26 -1.10
C GLN A 69 20.72 30.44 -1.90
N SER A 70 22.01 30.63 -1.76
CA SER A 70 23.03 29.88 -2.51
C SER A 70 23.11 28.43 -2.07
N GLU A 71 22.97 28.19 -0.75
CA GLU A 71 22.86 26.83 -0.21
C GLU A 71 21.57 26.14 -0.69
N THR A 72 20.44 26.88 -0.67
CA THR A 72 19.14 26.40 -1.18
C THR A 72 19.21 26.01 -2.66
N GLU A 73 19.75 26.89 -3.52
CA GLU A 73 19.92 26.57 -4.95
C GLU A 73 20.84 25.35 -5.18
N THR A 74 21.83 25.17 -4.30
CA THR A 74 22.71 24.01 -4.36
C THR A 74 21.96 22.73 -3.95
N ALA A 75 21.15 22.79 -2.90
CA ALA A 75 20.33 21.67 -2.45
C ALA A 75 19.27 21.27 -3.49
N ILE A 76 18.66 22.23 -4.18
CA ILE A 76 17.73 21.97 -5.28
C ILE A 76 18.43 21.19 -6.40
N ARG A 77 19.60 21.64 -6.84
CA ARG A 77 20.38 20.92 -7.87
C ARG A 77 20.81 19.51 -7.42
N GLN A 78 21.14 19.34 -6.15
CA GLN A 78 21.46 18.01 -5.60
C GLN A 78 20.25 17.10 -5.61
N PHE A 79 19.08 17.62 -5.26
CA PHE A 79 17.82 16.91 -5.32
C PHE A 79 17.48 16.49 -6.77
N GLU A 80 17.53 17.42 -7.73
CA GLU A 80 17.28 17.13 -9.14
C GLU A 80 18.22 16.03 -9.69
N ASN A 81 19.52 16.14 -9.40
CA ASN A 81 20.50 15.12 -9.80
C ASN A 81 20.20 13.75 -9.17
N MET A 82 19.75 13.71 -7.93
CA MET A 82 19.38 12.46 -7.26
C MET A 82 18.11 11.84 -7.87
N VAL A 83 17.12 12.69 -8.19
CA VAL A 83 15.90 12.25 -8.90
C VAL A 83 16.24 11.62 -10.25
N ASP A 84 17.15 12.22 -11.02
CA ASP A 84 17.58 11.67 -12.31
C ASP A 84 18.23 10.29 -12.13
N GLN A 85 19.09 10.12 -11.13
CA GLN A 85 19.73 8.83 -10.82
C GLN A 85 18.71 7.77 -10.37
N ILE A 86 17.71 8.16 -9.60
CA ILE A 86 16.61 7.29 -9.16
C ILE A 86 15.75 6.86 -10.35
N ALA A 87 15.46 7.76 -11.26
CA ALA A 87 14.72 7.46 -12.49
C ALA A 87 15.47 6.43 -13.36
N GLU A 88 16.80 6.55 -13.49
CA GLU A 88 17.64 5.57 -14.21
C GLU A 88 17.61 4.17 -13.56
N GLN A 89 17.36 4.09 -12.25
CA GLN A 89 17.19 2.82 -11.53
C GLN A 89 15.78 2.24 -11.64
N GLY A 90 14.85 2.93 -12.34
CA GLY A 90 13.46 2.53 -12.48
C GLY A 90 12.63 2.69 -11.20
N ILE A 91 13.05 3.54 -10.28
CA ILE A 91 12.32 3.85 -9.04
C ILE A 91 11.39 5.03 -9.33
N LYS A 92 10.11 4.90 -8.96
CA LYS A 92 9.12 5.98 -9.07
C LYS A 92 9.05 6.78 -7.77
N ILE A 93 8.85 8.07 -7.90
CA ILE A 93 8.61 8.97 -6.76
C ILE A 93 7.16 9.44 -6.82
N ASP A 94 6.36 8.97 -5.88
CA ASP A 94 4.99 9.45 -5.67
C ASP A 94 5.00 10.48 -4.53
N MET A 95 4.17 11.52 -4.64
CA MET A 95 4.17 12.61 -3.68
C MET A 95 2.81 12.86 -3.07
N PHE A 96 2.75 12.94 -1.74
CA PHE A 96 1.63 13.48 -0.99
C PHE A 96 2.00 14.92 -0.59
N ALA A 97 1.58 15.86 -1.42
CA ALA A 97 1.90 17.27 -1.25
C ALA A 97 1.02 17.90 -0.15
N ILE A 98 1.66 18.42 0.89
CA ILE A 98 1.02 19.24 1.90
C ILE A 98 1.01 20.67 1.35
N PRO A 99 -0.15 21.36 1.27
CA PRO A 99 -0.22 22.72 0.75
C PRO A 99 0.63 23.69 1.58
N ASN A 100 1.36 24.53 0.89
CA ASN A 100 2.05 25.70 1.46
C ASN A 100 1.64 26.95 0.68
N ASP A 101 2.03 28.12 1.18
CA ASP A 101 1.72 29.42 0.57
C ASP A 101 2.54 29.70 -0.71
N LYS A 102 3.44 28.80 -1.11
CA LYS A 102 4.29 28.94 -2.29
C LYS A 102 3.65 28.33 -3.52
N THR A 103 3.78 28.99 -4.64
CA THR A 103 3.22 28.55 -5.93
C THR A 103 4.06 27.47 -6.61
N GLU A 104 5.33 27.32 -6.26
CA GLU A 104 6.25 26.32 -6.81
C GLU A 104 6.56 25.25 -5.77
N ASN A 105 6.36 24.02 -6.19
CA ASN A 105 6.69 22.85 -5.41
C ASN A 105 7.92 22.19 -6.05
N GLU A 106 9.08 22.39 -5.46
CA GLU A 106 10.37 21.93 -5.97
C GLU A 106 10.44 20.39 -6.01
N VAL A 107 9.82 19.75 -5.03
CA VAL A 107 9.79 18.26 -4.97
C VAL A 107 8.90 17.65 -6.06
N SER A 108 7.99 18.42 -6.68
CA SER A 108 7.18 17.95 -7.81
C SER A 108 8.01 17.56 -9.05
N TYR A 109 9.26 18.00 -9.13
CA TYR A 109 10.22 17.53 -10.13
C TYR A 109 10.37 16.01 -10.09
N GLY A 110 10.44 15.42 -8.90
CA GLY A 110 10.57 13.98 -8.69
C GLY A 110 9.45 13.18 -9.36
N THR A 111 8.19 13.56 -9.16
CA THR A 111 7.04 12.86 -9.76
C THR A 111 7.04 12.95 -11.30
N LYS A 112 7.40 14.11 -11.84
CA LYS A 112 7.44 14.34 -13.29
C LYS A 112 8.51 13.49 -13.98
N VAL A 113 9.72 13.46 -13.44
CA VAL A 113 10.86 12.76 -14.05
C VAL A 113 10.71 11.25 -13.93
N THR A 114 10.23 10.75 -12.79
CA THR A 114 10.10 9.32 -12.54
C THR A 114 8.75 8.73 -12.99
N SER A 115 7.85 9.55 -13.56
CA SER A 115 6.48 9.15 -13.92
C SER A 115 5.69 8.62 -12.72
N GLY A 116 5.88 9.23 -11.56
CA GLY A 116 5.10 8.98 -10.35
C GLY A 116 3.85 9.84 -10.30
N GLU A 117 3.07 9.66 -9.25
CA GLU A 117 1.79 10.35 -9.03
C GLU A 117 1.92 11.43 -7.95
N GLN A 118 1.20 12.52 -8.12
CA GLN A 118 1.12 13.56 -7.11
C GLN A 118 -0.30 13.72 -6.59
N TYR A 119 -0.44 13.67 -5.28
CA TYR A 119 -1.67 13.90 -4.54
C TYR A 119 -1.50 15.13 -3.66
N THR A 120 -2.50 16.00 -3.62
CA THR A 120 -2.46 17.21 -2.79
C THR A 120 -3.45 17.07 -1.64
N VAL A 121 -2.96 17.12 -0.43
CA VAL A 121 -3.76 17.22 0.79
C VAL A 121 -4.41 18.60 0.81
N GLY A 122 -5.70 18.71 1.10
CA GLY A 122 -6.39 19.99 1.06
C GLY A 122 -7.65 20.03 1.90
N GLU A 123 -8.35 21.15 1.88
CA GLU A 123 -9.57 21.35 2.66
C GLU A 123 -10.69 20.33 2.34
N ASN A 124 -10.68 19.77 1.13
CA ASN A 124 -11.69 18.85 0.65
C ASN A 124 -11.18 17.39 0.53
N GLN A 125 -9.94 17.11 0.83
CA GLN A 125 -9.35 15.77 0.80
C GLN A 125 -8.37 15.59 1.95
N THR A 126 -8.69 14.67 2.85
CA THR A 126 -7.82 14.32 3.97
C THR A 126 -6.65 13.43 3.51
N ILE A 127 -5.62 13.32 4.32
CA ILE A 127 -4.48 12.43 4.04
C ILE A 127 -4.93 10.97 3.97
N GLU A 128 -5.95 10.60 4.75
CA GLU A 128 -6.52 9.25 4.79
C GLU A 128 -7.25 8.92 3.47
N GLU A 129 -8.04 9.84 2.94
CA GLU A 129 -8.72 9.68 1.65
C GLU A 129 -7.71 9.58 0.51
N ILE A 130 -6.66 10.40 0.53
CA ILE A 130 -5.57 10.34 -0.43
C ILE A 130 -4.83 9.01 -0.34
N THR A 131 -4.56 8.53 0.88
CA THR A 131 -3.91 7.24 1.09
C THR A 131 -4.76 6.10 0.55
N ALA A 132 -6.07 6.09 0.81
CA ALA A 132 -6.98 5.11 0.25
C ALA A 132 -6.98 5.14 -1.29
N LYS A 133 -7.04 6.34 -1.87
CA LYS A 133 -6.96 6.53 -3.32
C LYS A 133 -5.64 6.01 -3.89
N TYR A 134 -4.52 6.29 -3.25
CA TYR A 134 -3.20 5.79 -3.62
C TYR A 134 -3.16 4.25 -3.61
N LEU A 135 -3.62 3.62 -2.54
CA LEU A 135 -3.65 2.17 -2.41
C LEU A 135 -4.45 1.52 -3.55
N PHE A 136 -5.61 2.06 -3.87
CA PHE A 136 -6.52 1.41 -4.80
C PHE A 136 -6.31 1.81 -6.27
N GLN A 137 -5.86 3.01 -6.56
CA GLN A 137 -5.65 3.49 -7.92
C GLN A 137 -4.21 3.35 -8.40
N THR A 138 -3.23 3.75 -7.58
CA THR A 138 -1.82 3.72 -7.97
C THR A 138 -1.17 2.37 -7.72
N LEU A 139 -1.36 1.80 -6.54
CA LEU A 139 -0.86 0.46 -6.22
C LEU A 139 -1.77 -0.66 -6.72
N GLN A 140 -2.96 -0.31 -7.22
CA GLN A 140 -3.92 -1.25 -7.80
C GLN A 140 -4.29 -2.41 -6.85
N ILE A 141 -4.32 -2.14 -5.55
CA ILE A 141 -4.77 -3.11 -4.56
C ILE A 141 -6.27 -3.37 -4.81
N GLU A 142 -6.60 -4.64 -5.04
CA GLU A 142 -7.97 -5.05 -5.30
C GLU A 142 -8.82 -4.87 -4.04
N LYS A 143 -10.00 -4.26 -4.20
CA LYS A 143 -10.92 -3.98 -3.10
C LYS A 143 -12.34 -4.33 -3.47
N ILE A 144 -13.14 -4.59 -2.44
CA ILE A 144 -14.60 -4.66 -2.53
C ILE A 144 -15.13 -3.45 -1.75
N GLU A 145 -15.91 -2.60 -2.41
CA GLU A 145 -16.62 -1.53 -1.71
C GLU A 145 -17.78 -2.13 -0.92
N LEU A 146 -17.73 -1.97 0.40
CA LEU A 146 -18.79 -2.45 1.29
C LEU A 146 -19.89 -1.41 1.46
N GLY A 147 -19.54 -0.12 1.40
CA GLY A 147 -20.51 0.96 1.49
C GLY A 147 -19.88 2.34 1.43
N GLU A 148 -20.74 3.28 1.04
CA GLU A 148 -20.50 4.72 1.11
C GLU A 148 -21.73 5.35 1.73
N ALA A 149 -21.56 6.15 2.77
CA ALA A 149 -22.67 6.79 3.48
C ALA A 149 -22.28 8.15 4.03
N VAL A 150 -23.27 8.99 4.24
CA VAL A 150 -23.14 10.20 5.06
C VAL A 150 -23.89 9.93 6.37
N SER A 151 -23.16 9.51 7.39
CA SER A 151 -23.73 9.08 8.66
C SER A 151 -22.86 9.53 9.84
N GLY A 152 -23.43 9.46 11.05
CA GLY A 152 -22.70 9.61 12.32
C GLY A 152 -22.40 8.28 12.97
N GLU A 153 -23.12 7.23 12.57
CA GLU A 153 -22.95 5.86 13.07
C GLU A 153 -23.36 4.86 12.01
N GLY A 154 -22.81 3.66 12.06
CA GLY A 154 -23.17 2.59 11.15
C GLY A 154 -22.95 1.22 11.74
N ASN A 155 -23.75 0.29 11.26
CA ASN A 155 -23.62 -1.13 11.52
C ASN A 155 -23.78 -1.88 10.21
N MET A 156 -22.88 -2.80 9.93
CA MET A 156 -23.00 -3.64 8.74
C MET A 156 -22.53 -5.07 8.98
N THR A 157 -23.09 -5.99 8.21
CA THR A 157 -22.61 -7.36 8.10
C THR A 157 -21.76 -7.47 6.84
N VAL A 158 -20.53 -7.91 7.00
CA VAL A 158 -19.57 -8.12 5.91
C VAL A 158 -19.55 -9.61 5.58
N ASP A 159 -19.89 -9.94 4.33
CA ASP A 159 -19.82 -11.32 3.84
C ASP A 159 -18.43 -11.57 3.24
N LEU A 160 -17.67 -12.44 3.87
CA LEU A 160 -16.32 -12.81 3.45
C LEU A 160 -16.32 -13.82 2.28
N GLN A 161 -17.40 -14.53 2.05
CA GLN A 161 -17.75 -15.47 0.96
C GLN A 161 -16.69 -16.49 0.52
N ASP A 162 -15.44 -16.34 0.90
CA ASP A 162 -14.34 -17.07 0.28
C ASP A 162 -13.64 -18.02 1.25
N THR A 163 -13.63 -19.30 0.91
CA THR A 163 -12.99 -20.36 1.72
C THR A 163 -11.47 -20.42 1.55
N TYR A 164 -10.92 -19.64 0.62
CA TYR A 164 -9.48 -19.66 0.29
C TYR A 164 -8.73 -18.44 0.79
N MET A 165 -9.45 -17.49 1.36
CA MET A 165 -8.88 -16.28 1.90
C MET A 165 -8.08 -16.60 3.17
N GLN A 166 -6.84 -16.13 3.23
CA GLN A 166 -6.02 -16.23 4.42
C GLN A 166 -6.30 -15.07 5.37
N ASN A 167 -6.32 -13.86 4.86
CA ASN A 167 -6.57 -12.67 5.64
C ASN A 167 -7.62 -11.79 4.99
N ALA A 168 -8.35 -11.06 5.83
CA ALA A 168 -9.23 -9.99 5.40
C ALA A 168 -8.84 -8.71 6.12
N LYS A 169 -8.83 -7.59 5.39
CA LYS A 169 -8.68 -6.27 5.99
C LYS A 169 -9.92 -5.45 5.70
N ILE A 170 -10.52 -4.90 6.75
CA ILE A 170 -11.60 -3.92 6.63
C ILE A 170 -10.96 -2.56 6.86
N LEU A 171 -11.08 -1.69 5.87
CA LEU A 171 -10.64 -0.31 5.95
C LEU A 171 -11.86 0.60 5.97
N LEU A 172 -11.97 1.43 7.01
CA LEU A 172 -12.93 2.51 7.12
C LEU A 172 -12.19 3.84 7.02
N VAL A 173 -12.67 4.72 6.15
CA VAL A 173 -12.15 6.09 5.97
C VAL A 173 -13.30 7.05 6.14
N SER A 174 -13.10 8.09 6.94
CA SER A 174 -14.13 9.08 7.28
C SER A 174 -13.64 10.51 7.04
N GLY A 175 -14.57 11.38 6.66
CA GLY A 175 -14.36 12.83 6.65
C GLY A 175 -14.33 13.44 8.05
N GLU A 176 -14.87 12.75 9.07
CA GLU A 176 -14.98 13.17 10.46
C GLU A 176 -14.18 12.24 11.38
N ASN A 177 -13.94 12.70 12.61
CA ASN A 177 -13.23 11.87 13.58
C ASN A 177 -14.06 10.64 13.96
N ILE A 178 -13.38 9.49 14.02
CA ILE A 178 -13.95 8.22 14.45
C ILE A 178 -13.85 8.15 15.97
N GLU A 179 -14.98 8.05 16.64
CA GLU A 179 -15.04 7.87 18.11
C GLU A 179 -14.86 6.41 18.49
N ASP A 180 -15.51 5.51 17.73
CA ASP A 180 -15.45 4.07 17.99
C ASP A 180 -15.49 3.29 16.68
N PHE A 181 -14.74 2.18 16.67
CA PHE A 181 -14.72 1.22 15.57
C PHE A 181 -14.55 -0.17 16.14
N HIS A 182 -15.48 -1.04 15.85
CA HIS A 182 -15.50 -2.40 16.33
C HIS A 182 -15.81 -3.40 15.22
N VAL A 183 -15.08 -4.52 15.23
CA VAL A 183 -15.33 -5.64 14.34
C VAL A 183 -15.47 -6.90 15.20
N ALA A 184 -16.53 -7.66 14.97
CA ALA A 184 -16.80 -8.91 15.67
C ALA A 184 -16.97 -10.06 14.66
N GLY A 185 -16.27 -11.15 14.92
CA GLY A 185 -16.30 -12.40 14.15
C GLY A 185 -15.24 -13.36 14.67
N GLN A 186 -15.39 -14.62 14.36
CA GLN A 186 -14.39 -15.62 14.76
C GLN A 186 -13.26 -15.65 13.74
N CYS A 187 -12.04 -15.44 14.20
CA CYS A 187 -10.79 -15.53 13.45
C CYS A 187 -9.67 -16.03 14.38
N GLU A 188 -8.55 -16.40 13.81
CA GLU A 188 -7.38 -16.82 14.58
C GLU A 188 -6.77 -15.62 15.33
N SER A 189 -6.68 -14.48 14.67
CA SER A 189 -6.22 -13.23 15.24
C SER A 189 -7.01 -12.04 14.65
N LEU A 190 -7.35 -11.09 15.50
CA LEU A 190 -7.96 -9.82 15.12
C LEU A 190 -7.07 -8.68 15.64
N ASN A 191 -6.51 -7.92 14.72
CA ASN A 191 -5.76 -6.71 15.01
C ASN A 191 -6.56 -5.50 14.55
N MET A 192 -6.72 -4.53 15.42
CA MET A 192 -7.41 -3.28 15.09
C MET A 192 -6.48 -2.09 15.27
N LEU A 193 -6.51 -1.19 14.32
CA LEU A 193 -5.83 0.08 14.34
C LEU A 193 -6.85 1.17 14.05
N GLN A 194 -6.94 2.15 14.92
CA GLN A 194 -7.78 3.31 14.74
C GLN A 194 -6.96 4.59 14.81
N GLY A 195 -7.08 5.43 13.80
CA GLY A 195 -6.64 6.81 13.79
C GLY A 195 -7.83 7.76 13.94
N ASN A 196 -7.62 9.06 13.73
CA ASN A 196 -8.70 10.03 13.85
C ASN A 196 -9.77 9.82 12.77
N LYS A 197 -9.38 9.62 11.51
CA LYS A 197 -10.28 9.58 10.36
C LYS A 197 -10.18 8.27 9.55
N PHE A 198 -9.50 7.28 10.08
CA PHE A 198 -9.44 5.95 9.50
C PHE A 198 -9.44 4.89 10.58
N ALA A 199 -9.92 3.70 10.24
CA ALA A 199 -9.76 2.51 11.05
C ALA A 199 -9.50 1.29 10.16
N VAL A 200 -8.69 0.37 10.67
CA VAL A 200 -8.37 -0.89 9.99
C VAL A 200 -8.59 -2.03 10.95
N ALA A 201 -9.33 -3.03 10.52
CA ALA A 201 -9.38 -4.33 11.18
C ALA A 201 -8.74 -5.37 10.28
N GLU A 202 -7.76 -6.07 10.78
CA GLU A 202 -7.07 -7.17 10.11
C GLU A 202 -7.47 -8.48 10.77
N LEU A 203 -8.16 -9.34 10.01
CA LEU A 203 -8.61 -10.65 10.43
C LEU A 203 -7.70 -11.70 9.80
N GLU A 204 -6.99 -12.45 10.62
CA GLU A 204 -6.17 -13.57 10.20
C GLU A 204 -6.97 -14.87 10.29
N ASN A 205 -6.97 -15.66 9.21
CA ASN A 205 -7.69 -16.93 9.12
C ASN A 205 -9.13 -16.84 9.65
N PRO A 206 -10.01 -16.01 9.04
CA PRO A 206 -11.39 -15.90 9.48
C PRO A 206 -12.10 -17.26 9.40
N LEU A 207 -12.76 -17.64 10.49
CA LEU A 207 -13.43 -18.92 10.65
C LEU A 207 -14.92 -18.86 10.29
N GLU A 208 -15.48 -17.65 10.27
CA GLU A 208 -16.86 -17.39 9.94
C GLU A 208 -16.97 -16.73 8.57
N ARG A 209 -18.06 -17.08 7.86
CA ARG A 209 -18.38 -16.48 6.58
C ARG A 209 -18.82 -15.01 6.70
N GLN A 210 -19.39 -14.64 7.83
CA GLN A 210 -19.94 -13.32 8.08
C GLN A 210 -19.35 -12.76 9.36
N ILE A 211 -18.98 -11.50 9.30
CA ILE A 211 -18.55 -10.70 10.45
C ILE A 211 -19.42 -9.46 10.55
N THR A 212 -19.47 -8.86 11.71
CA THR A 212 -20.15 -7.58 11.93
C THR A 212 -19.14 -6.47 12.17
N MET A 213 -19.46 -5.29 11.68
CA MET A 213 -18.68 -4.07 11.88
C MET A 213 -19.61 -2.95 12.36
N ASP A 214 -19.19 -2.27 13.41
CA ASP A 214 -19.85 -1.10 13.97
C ASP A 214 -18.88 0.08 14.02
N TYR A 215 -19.38 1.29 13.82
CA TYR A 215 -18.61 2.50 14.01
C TYR A 215 -19.47 3.66 14.49
N SER A 216 -18.85 4.63 15.18
CA SER A 216 -19.43 5.93 15.47
C SER A 216 -18.45 7.06 15.14
N LEU A 217 -18.98 8.21 14.73
CA LEU A 217 -18.24 9.42 14.40
C LEU A 217 -18.63 10.55 15.35
N GLU A 218 -17.71 11.46 15.60
CA GLU A 218 -17.95 12.68 16.37
C GLU A 218 -19.09 13.54 15.79
N ASN A 219 -19.12 13.63 14.46
CA ASN A 219 -20.16 14.31 13.71
C ASN A 219 -20.61 13.47 12.52
N ARG A 220 -21.71 13.86 11.90
CA ARG A 220 -22.16 13.24 10.66
C ARG A 220 -21.22 13.61 9.50
N GLY A 221 -20.59 12.63 8.88
CA GLY A 221 -19.64 12.82 7.79
C GLY A 221 -19.69 11.73 6.73
N ASN A 222 -18.91 11.91 5.68
CA ASN A 222 -18.72 10.88 4.65
C ASN A 222 -17.94 9.70 5.22
N VAL A 223 -18.41 8.50 4.92
CA VAL A 223 -17.77 7.25 5.34
C VAL A 223 -17.66 6.34 4.13
N HIS A 224 -16.45 5.83 3.90
CA HIS A 224 -16.17 4.82 2.90
C HIS A 224 -15.63 3.58 3.58
N THR A 225 -16.18 2.42 3.26
CA THR A 225 -15.77 1.15 3.83
C THR A 225 -15.37 0.19 2.73
N TYR A 226 -14.21 -0.44 2.90
CA TYR A 226 -13.62 -1.35 1.92
C TYR A 226 -13.22 -2.67 2.58
N LEU A 227 -13.37 -3.75 1.83
CA LEU A 227 -12.83 -5.07 2.15
C LEU A 227 -11.68 -5.38 1.20
N ILE A 228 -10.52 -5.69 1.75
CA ILE A 228 -9.34 -6.19 1.05
C ILE A 228 -9.15 -7.65 1.45
N LYS A 229 -9.06 -8.54 0.48
CA LYS A 229 -8.85 -9.97 0.70
C LYS A 229 -7.43 -10.33 0.34
N GLU A 230 -6.78 -11.07 1.21
CA GLU A 230 -5.44 -11.62 0.96
C GLU A 230 -5.52 -13.15 0.85
N TYR A 231 -4.98 -13.66 -0.23
CA TYR A 231 -4.93 -15.09 -0.52
C TYR A 231 -3.51 -15.59 -0.38
N PHE A 232 -3.34 -16.69 0.34
CA PHE A 232 -2.08 -17.41 0.31
C PHE A 232 -2.19 -18.54 -0.71
N LEU A 233 -1.35 -18.46 -1.73
CA LEU A 233 -1.29 -19.47 -2.78
C LEU A 233 0.10 -20.11 -2.78
N LYS A 234 0.17 -21.42 -2.57
CA LYS A 234 1.38 -22.20 -2.72
C LYS A 234 1.28 -22.98 -4.02
N ALA A 235 2.28 -22.83 -4.86
CA ALA A 235 2.39 -23.58 -6.11
C ALA A 235 3.39 -24.73 -5.96
N ASP A 236 2.93 -25.96 -6.00
CA ASP A 236 3.76 -27.15 -6.10
C ASP A 236 3.87 -27.57 -7.55
N MET A 237 5.10 -27.71 -8.05
CA MET A 237 5.37 -28.05 -9.44
C MET A 237 5.80 -29.51 -9.60
N GLU A 238 5.04 -30.26 -10.36
CA GLU A 238 5.38 -31.61 -10.81
C GLU A 238 5.81 -31.58 -12.28
N LYS A 239 7.02 -32.03 -12.57
CA LYS A 239 7.57 -32.10 -13.93
C LYS A 239 7.42 -33.50 -14.47
N SER A 240 6.70 -33.65 -15.58
CA SER A 240 6.71 -34.90 -16.35
C SER A 240 7.31 -34.67 -17.75
N TYR A 241 8.21 -35.56 -18.16
CA TYR A 241 8.78 -35.57 -19.51
C TYR A 241 8.14 -36.64 -20.34
N THR A 242 7.56 -36.29 -21.48
CA THR A 242 7.20 -37.27 -22.51
C THR A 242 8.25 -37.25 -23.59
N SER A 243 8.90 -38.40 -23.80
CA SER A 243 10.08 -38.55 -24.66
C SER A 243 9.82 -38.57 -26.17
N GLU A 244 8.56 -38.62 -26.61
CA GLU A 244 8.26 -38.85 -28.03
C GLU A 244 8.12 -37.57 -28.88
N GLU A 245 7.97 -36.38 -28.28
CA GLU A 245 7.77 -35.13 -29.05
C GLU A 245 8.64 -33.95 -28.59
N GLY A 246 9.56 -34.14 -27.65
CA GLY A 246 10.35 -33.02 -27.10
C GLY A 246 9.50 -32.00 -26.28
N THR A 247 8.29 -32.35 -25.94
CA THR A 247 7.41 -31.58 -25.10
C THR A 247 7.54 -32.02 -23.64
N PHE A 248 7.46 -31.09 -22.73
CA PHE A 248 7.32 -31.39 -21.31
C PHE A 248 5.99 -30.83 -20.81
N THR A 249 5.37 -31.57 -19.93
CA THR A 249 4.18 -31.12 -19.23
C THR A 249 4.60 -30.63 -17.85
N LEU A 250 4.24 -29.41 -17.53
CA LEU A 250 4.38 -28.84 -16.20
C LEU A 250 2.99 -28.87 -15.57
N LYS A 251 2.84 -29.66 -14.51
CA LYS A 251 1.64 -29.65 -13.68
C LYS A 251 1.91 -28.75 -12.48
N VAL A 252 1.06 -27.75 -12.28
CA VAL A 252 1.12 -26.84 -11.14
C VAL A 252 -0.15 -27.03 -10.33
N ASN A 253 0.01 -27.45 -9.09
CA ASN A 253 -1.09 -27.48 -8.13
C ASN A 253 -1.02 -26.18 -7.32
N VAL A 254 -2.10 -25.42 -7.35
CA VAL A 254 -2.23 -24.22 -6.53
C VAL A 254 -3.13 -24.54 -5.35
N VAL A 255 -2.60 -24.39 -4.16
CA VAL A 255 -3.29 -24.72 -2.91
C VAL A 255 -3.30 -23.53 -1.97
N ASN A 256 -4.30 -23.47 -1.09
CA ASN A 256 -4.36 -22.48 -0.03
C ASN A 256 -3.45 -22.87 1.16
N HIS A 257 -3.47 -22.08 2.23
CA HIS A 257 -2.72 -22.35 3.46
C HIS A 257 -3.12 -23.65 4.17
N GLN A 258 -4.31 -24.22 3.86
CA GLN A 258 -4.78 -25.52 4.35
C GLN A 258 -4.46 -26.67 3.38
N GLU A 259 -3.61 -26.43 2.38
CA GLU A 259 -3.25 -27.38 1.33
C GLU A 259 -4.44 -27.87 0.46
N LYS A 260 -5.53 -27.11 0.43
CA LYS A 260 -6.69 -27.42 -0.43
C LYS A 260 -6.51 -26.78 -1.82
N PRO A 261 -6.86 -27.50 -2.91
CA PRO A 261 -6.83 -26.93 -4.25
C PRO A 261 -7.73 -25.70 -4.37
N VAL A 262 -7.25 -24.66 -5.05
CA VAL A 262 -7.97 -23.39 -5.25
C VAL A 262 -8.34 -23.11 -6.70
N LEU A 263 -7.86 -23.91 -7.65
CA LEU A 263 -8.05 -23.69 -9.09
C LEU A 263 -9.45 -24.05 -9.61
N ASP A 264 -10.27 -24.70 -8.81
CA ASP A 264 -11.66 -24.99 -9.11
C ASP A 264 -12.59 -23.81 -8.78
N SER A 265 -12.09 -22.84 -8.05
CA SER A 265 -12.84 -21.60 -7.77
C SER A 265 -13.02 -20.78 -9.05
N GLU A 266 -14.25 -20.47 -9.42
CA GLU A 266 -14.56 -19.63 -10.59
C GLU A 266 -13.91 -18.25 -10.44
N THR A 267 -13.83 -17.75 -9.22
CA THR A 267 -13.22 -16.45 -8.90
C THR A 267 -11.72 -16.41 -9.20
N LEU A 268 -11.00 -17.52 -9.01
CA LEU A 268 -9.54 -17.56 -9.19
C LEU A 268 -9.13 -17.98 -10.61
N LYS A 269 -9.98 -18.71 -11.34
CA LYS A 269 -9.70 -19.11 -12.73
C LYS A 269 -9.37 -17.93 -13.65
N ASP A 270 -10.11 -16.84 -13.51
CA ASP A 270 -9.97 -15.65 -14.35
C ASP A 270 -8.86 -14.71 -13.87
N SER A 271 -8.30 -14.98 -12.68
CA SER A 271 -7.27 -14.14 -12.06
C SER A 271 -5.85 -14.70 -12.19
N ILE A 272 -5.68 -15.89 -12.80
CA ILE A 272 -4.37 -16.52 -12.94
C ILE A 272 -3.81 -16.29 -14.34
N SER A 273 -2.60 -15.77 -14.40
CA SER A 273 -1.80 -15.74 -15.63
C SER A 273 -0.53 -16.59 -15.45
N VAL A 274 -0.17 -17.32 -16.49
CA VAL A 274 1.04 -18.16 -16.50
C VAL A 274 2.07 -17.53 -17.42
N LEU A 275 3.21 -17.18 -16.88
CA LEU A 275 4.32 -16.63 -17.63
C LEU A 275 5.50 -17.63 -17.68
N ILE A 276 5.98 -17.96 -18.86
CA ILE A 276 7.19 -18.76 -19.07
C ILE A 276 8.24 -17.86 -19.72
N ASN A 277 9.34 -17.61 -19.03
CA ASN A 277 10.37 -16.68 -19.45
C ASN A 277 9.83 -15.28 -19.82
N GLY A 278 8.87 -14.77 -19.03
CA GLY A 278 8.25 -13.47 -19.24
C GLY A 278 7.23 -13.40 -20.41
N LYS A 279 6.90 -14.52 -21.03
CA LYS A 279 5.88 -14.61 -22.07
C LYS A 279 4.67 -15.36 -21.58
N GLU A 280 3.50 -14.84 -21.89
CA GLU A 280 2.24 -15.49 -21.56
C GLU A 280 2.15 -16.87 -22.21
N ALA A 281 1.80 -17.87 -21.43
CA ALA A 281 1.66 -19.25 -21.85
C ALA A 281 0.20 -19.69 -21.72
N SER A 282 -0.26 -20.45 -22.70
CA SER A 282 -1.56 -21.11 -22.62
C SER A 282 -1.52 -22.23 -21.59
N TYR A 283 -2.53 -22.31 -20.75
CA TYR A 283 -2.68 -23.38 -19.77
C TYR A 283 -4.10 -23.96 -19.80
N ARG A 284 -4.26 -25.12 -19.23
CA ARG A 284 -5.55 -25.78 -19.05
C ARG A 284 -5.72 -26.14 -17.57
N VAL A 285 -6.86 -25.79 -17.01
CA VAL A 285 -7.23 -26.20 -15.66
C VAL A 285 -7.90 -27.58 -15.74
N GLU A 286 -7.33 -28.54 -15.05
CA GLU A 286 -7.91 -29.88 -14.86
C GLU A 286 -8.38 -30.01 -13.42
N ASN A 287 -9.45 -30.78 -13.20
CA ASN A 287 -10.06 -30.94 -11.88
C ASN A 287 -9.05 -31.37 -10.81
N GLY A 288 -8.86 -30.49 -9.84
CA GLY A 288 -8.05 -30.70 -8.64
C GLY A 288 -6.61 -30.37 -8.82
#